data_1ceb8d94a67f2c4e9567e2bfde2102e2
#
_entry.id   1ceb8d94a67f2c4e9567e2bfde2102e2
#
_cell.length_a   1.000
_cell.length_b   1.000
_cell.length_c   1.000
_cell.angle_alpha   90.00
_cell.angle_beta   90.00
_cell.angle_gamma   90.00
#
_symmetry.space_group_name_H-M   'P 1'
#
loop_
_entity.id
_entity.type
_entity.pdbx_description
1 polymer ?
#
loop_
_entity_poly.entity_id
_entity_poly.type
_entity_poly.pdbx_seq_one_letter_code
_entity_poly.pdbx_strand_id
1 'polypeptide(L)'
;MILIIGGAWQGKLTFATELARSAPDSSISNNEIEEEHEIAEGSRDSFEAAMTCPIIHGLHEYIRRLLKEGKSVDAFLEAVWSQNPDVIITSDELGCGIVPFDPADREWREVSGRASVRLARISREVYRMVCGIATQIK
;
A
#
# COMPACT_ATOMS: atom_id res chain seq x y z
N MET A 1 6.44 -6.12 7.84
CA MET A 1 5.50 -5.22 7.12
C MET A 1 5.62 -3.80 7.65
N ILE A 2 5.64 -2.83 6.75
CA ILE A 2 5.60 -1.39 7.05
C ILE A 2 4.41 -0.79 6.29
N LEU A 3 3.63 0.08 6.93
CA LEU A 3 2.52 0.77 6.31
C LEU A 3 2.81 2.28 6.21
N ILE A 4 2.62 2.85 5.01
CA ILE A 4 2.80 4.28 4.74
C ILE A 4 1.47 4.83 4.21
N ILE A 5 0.86 5.75 4.95
CA ILE A 5 -0.41 6.39 4.59
C ILE A 5 -0.21 7.90 4.37
N GLY A 6 -1.14 8.51 3.68
CA GLY A 6 -1.16 9.96 3.45
C GLY A 6 -2.00 10.32 2.24
N GLY A 7 -2.22 11.61 2.02
CA GLY A 7 -2.94 12.10 0.85
C GLY A 7 -2.27 11.71 -0.47
N ALA A 8 -3.00 11.84 -1.58
CA ALA A 8 -2.44 11.66 -2.91
C ALA A 8 -1.25 12.59 -3.15
N TRP A 9 -0.24 12.11 -3.88
CA TRP A 9 0.96 12.91 -4.27
C TRP A 9 1.81 13.44 -3.11
N GLN A 10 1.75 12.84 -1.93
CA GLN A 10 2.50 13.26 -0.74
C GLN A 10 3.90 12.60 -0.59
N GLY A 11 4.42 11.94 -1.64
CA GLY A 11 5.78 11.36 -1.63
C GLY A 11 5.88 9.96 -1.01
N LYS A 12 4.75 9.23 -0.85
CA LYS A 12 4.74 7.90 -0.23
C LYS A 12 5.62 6.87 -0.94
N LEU A 13 5.61 6.86 -2.29
CA LEU A 13 6.42 5.91 -3.05
C LEU A 13 7.91 6.20 -2.90
N THR A 14 8.32 7.46 -3.01
CA THR A 14 9.72 7.86 -2.81
C THR A 14 10.22 7.40 -1.45
N PHE A 15 9.47 7.68 -0.39
CA PHE A 15 9.83 7.25 0.96
C PHE A 15 9.86 5.71 1.11
N ALA A 16 8.92 4.99 0.49
CA ALA A 16 8.92 3.53 0.48
C ALA A 16 10.17 2.95 -0.18
N THR A 17 10.59 3.53 -1.31
CA THR A 17 11.80 3.12 -2.02
C THR A 17 13.06 3.40 -1.21
N GLU A 18 13.15 4.54 -0.55
CA GLU A 18 14.26 4.90 0.35
C GLU A 18 14.36 3.91 1.52
N LEU A 19 13.24 3.55 2.15
CA LEU A 19 13.20 2.57 3.22
C LEU A 19 13.65 1.19 2.74
N ALA A 20 13.17 0.74 1.58
CA ALA A 20 13.51 -0.54 1.02
C ALA A 20 15.02 -0.65 0.71
N ARG A 21 15.62 0.41 0.17
CA ARG A 21 17.07 0.49 -0.11
C ARG A 21 17.93 0.54 1.16
N SER A 22 17.40 1.08 2.25
CA SER A 22 18.12 1.22 3.52
C SER A 22 18.10 -0.05 4.37
N ALA A 23 17.32 -1.05 3.99
CA ALA A 23 17.24 -2.31 4.73
C ALA A 23 18.55 -3.10 4.57
N PRO A 24 19.15 -3.64 5.67
CA PRO A 24 20.45 -4.32 5.62
C PRO A 24 20.48 -5.58 4.77
N ASP A 25 19.33 -6.19 4.47
CA ASP A 25 19.14 -7.36 3.60
C ASP A 25 18.53 -6.99 2.24
N SER A 26 18.64 -5.72 1.81
CA SER A 26 18.01 -5.30 0.56
C SER A 26 18.67 -5.98 -0.63
N SER A 27 17.91 -6.86 -1.29
CA SER A 27 18.22 -7.38 -2.64
C SER A 27 17.92 -6.33 -3.74
N ILE A 28 17.49 -5.12 -3.35
CA ILE A 28 17.16 -4.03 -4.26
C ILE A 28 18.45 -3.52 -4.89
N SER A 29 18.60 -3.77 -6.19
CA SER A 29 19.76 -3.34 -6.93
C SER A 29 19.72 -1.83 -7.21
N ASN A 30 20.91 -1.22 -7.26
CA ASN A 30 21.05 0.21 -7.56
C ASN A 30 20.90 0.55 -9.05
N ASN A 31 20.41 -0.40 -9.87
CA ASN A 31 20.25 -0.22 -11.31
C ASN A 31 18.81 0.19 -11.65
N GLU A 32 18.66 1.32 -12.32
CA GLU A 32 17.36 1.87 -12.78
C GLU A 32 16.51 0.91 -13.63
N ILE A 33 17.10 -0.17 -14.15
CA ILE A 33 16.43 -1.14 -15.04
C ILE A 33 15.62 -2.20 -14.26
N GLU A 34 15.85 -2.38 -12.97
CA GLU A 34 15.19 -3.39 -12.13
C GLU A 34 14.01 -2.86 -11.30
N GLU A 35 13.77 -1.53 -11.28
CA GLU A 35 12.71 -0.91 -10.49
C GLU A 35 11.30 -1.42 -10.85
N GLU A 36 11.05 -1.84 -12.10
CA GLU A 36 9.75 -2.36 -12.53
C GLU A 36 9.37 -3.69 -11.87
N HIS A 37 10.33 -4.47 -11.38
CA HIS A 37 10.09 -5.78 -10.75
C HIS A 37 9.99 -5.70 -9.22
N GLU A 38 10.28 -4.55 -8.64
CA GLU A 38 10.33 -4.34 -7.20
C GLU A 38 9.05 -3.70 -6.62
N ILE A 39 8.19 -3.16 -7.48
CA ILE A 39 6.98 -2.44 -7.09
C ILE A 39 5.75 -3.09 -7.73
N ALA A 40 4.82 -3.52 -6.90
CA ALA A 40 3.49 -3.95 -7.31
C ALA A 40 2.54 -2.74 -7.31
N GLU A 41 2.16 -2.27 -8.51
CA GLU A 41 1.25 -1.14 -8.71
C GLU A 41 -0.22 -1.57 -8.59
N GLY A 42 -0.90 -1.08 -7.58
CA GLY A 42 -2.29 -1.44 -7.29
C GLY A 42 -3.28 -1.16 -8.41
N SER A 43 -3.00 -0.15 -9.24
CA SER A 43 -3.87 0.25 -10.35
C SER A 43 -3.82 -0.69 -11.56
N ARG A 44 -2.72 -1.45 -11.75
CA ARG A 44 -2.48 -2.21 -12.98
C ARG A 44 -1.95 -3.63 -12.80
N ASP A 45 -1.08 -3.86 -11.80
CA ASP A 45 -0.38 -5.13 -11.68
C ASP A 45 -1.27 -6.26 -11.14
N SER A 46 -0.86 -7.49 -11.32
CA SER A 46 -1.62 -8.65 -10.86
C SER A 46 -1.70 -8.71 -9.34
N PHE A 47 -2.69 -9.42 -8.81
CA PHE A 47 -2.81 -9.61 -7.36
C PHE A 47 -1.67 -10.46 -6.82
N GLU A 48 -1.11 -11.35 -7.63
CA GLU A 48 0.04 -12.19 -7.31
C GLU A 48 1.32 -11.36 -7.11
N ALA A 49 1.49 -10.25 -7.84
CA ALA A 49 2.63 -9.35 -7.67
C ALA A 49 2.70 -8.79 -6.23
N ALA A 50 1.57 -8.54 -5.58
CA ALA A 50 1.53 -8.10 -4.18
C ALA A 50 2.08 -9.14 -3.20
N MET A 51 2.14 -10.43 -3.59
CA MET A 51 2.65 -11.52 -2.73
C MET A 51 4.17 -11.66 -2.79
N THR A 52 4.83 -11.03 -3.77
CA THR A 52 6.26 -11.23 -4.04
C THR A 52 7.08 -9.95 -4.07
N CYS A 53 6.49 -8.83 -4.52
CA CYS A 53 7.21 -7.56 -4.61
C CYS A 53 7.48 -6.95 -3.23
N PRO A 54 8.67 -6.38 -3.00
CA PRO A 54 9.00 -5.75 -1.72
C PRO A 54 8.18 -4.50 -1.42
N ILE A 55 7.63 -3.86 -2.44
CA ILE A 55 6.78 -2.67 -2.29
C ILE A 55 5.43 -2.89 -2.96
N ILE A 56 4.34 -2.62 -2.24
CA ILE A 56 3.00 -2.47 -2.80
C ILE A 56 2.67 -0.98 -2.84
N HIS A 57 2.57 -0.43 -4.06
CA HIS A 57 2.17 0.96 -4.24
C HIS A 57 0.69 1.07 -4.58
N GLY A 58 -0.04 1.89 -3.79
CA GLY A 58 -1.46 2.12 -4.03
C GLY A 58 -2.37 0.94 -3.64
N LEU A 59 -2.25 0.44 -2.41
CA LEU A 59 -3.13 -0.63 -1.89
C LEU A 59 -4.62 -0.30 -2.09
N HIS A 60 -5.02 0.96 -1.92
CA HIS A 60 -6.40 1.39 -2.14
C HIS A 60 -6.89 1.11 -3.56
N GLU A 61 -6.02 1.12 -4.57
CA GLU A 61 -6.37 0.75 -5.95
C GLU A 61 -6.53 -0.77 -6.12
N TYR A 62 -5.70 -1.60 -5.47
CA TYR A 62 -5.95 -3.04 -5.39
C TYR A 62 -7.32 -3.32 -4.78
N ILE A 63 -7.67 -2.64 -3.68
CA ILE A 63 -8.97 -2.78 -3.03
C ILE A 63 -10.10 -2.38 -3.98
N ARG A 64 -9.96 -1.29 -4.73
CA ARG A 64 -10.95 -0.87 -5.72
C ARG A 64 -11.20 -1.92 -6.78
N ARG A 65 -10.13 -2.53 -7.29
CA ARG A 65 -10.22 -3.61 -8.29
C ARG A 65 -10.86 -4.88 -7.72
N LEU A 66 -10.47 -5.28 -6.50
CA LEU A 66 -11.08 -6.43 -5.81
C LEU A 66 -12.57 -6.25 -5.64
N LEU A 67 -13.03 -5.08 -5.19
CA LEU A 67 -14.45 -4.76 -5.06
C LEU A 67 -15.20 -4.83 -6.41
N LYS A 68 -14.61 -4.28 -7.48
CA LYS A 68 -15.18 -4.35 -8.83
C LYS A 68 -15.30 -5.78 -9.35
N GLU A 69 -14.38 -6.66 -8.98
CA GLU A 69 -14.36 -8.08 -9.36
C GLU A 69 -15.17 -8.98 -8.40
N GLY A 70 -15.77 -8.41 -7.34
CA GLY A 70 -16.49 -9.17 -6.32
C GLY A 70 -15.61 -10.10 -5.50
N LYS A 71 -14.31 -9.82 -5.41
CA LYS A 71 -13.33 -10.61 -4.66
C LYS A 71 -13.21 -10.15 -3.22
N SER A 72 -12.84 -11.08 -2.32
CA SER A 72 -12.66 -10.77 -0.90
C SER A 72 -11.40 -9.97 -0.65
N VAL A 73 -11.55 -8.75 -0.13
CA VAL A 73 -10.45 -7.89 0.32
C VAL A 73 -9.75 -8.52 1.52
N ASP A 74 -10.50 -9.10 2.45
CA ASP A 74 -9.93 -9.74 3.64
C ASP A 74 -9.02 -10.93 3.27
N ALA A 75 -9.45 -11.79 2.34
CA ALA A 75 -8.64 -12.90 1.86
C ALA A 75 -7.37 -12.42 1.16
N PHE A 76 -7.45 -11.33 0.40
CA PHE A 76 -6.28 -10.71 -0.23
C PHE A 76 -5.28 -10.19 0.81
N LEU A 77 -5.75 -9.45 1.82
CA LEU A 77 -4.88 -8.92 2.88
C LEU A 77 -4.22 -10.05 3.70
N GLU A 78 -4.95 -11.13 3.96
CA GLU A 78 -4.38 -12.31 4.62
C GLU A 78 -3.30 -13.00 3.78
N ALA A 79 -3.53 -13.12 2.47
CA ALA A 79 -2.55 -13.66 1.55
C ALA A 79 -1.27 -12.79 1.51
N VAL A 80 -1.40 -11.47 1.41
CA VAL A 80 -0.26 -10.54 1.47
C VAL A 80 0.50 -10.72 2.77
N TRP A 81 -0.18 -10.72 3.91
CA TRP A 81 0.48 -10.86 5.20
C TRP A 81 1.20 -12.19 5.37
N SER A 82 0.61 -13.30 4.93
CA SER A 82 1.19 -14.63 5.09
C SER A 82 2.34 -14.93 4.14
N GLN A 83 2.29 -14.40 2.90
CA GLN A 83 3.27 -14.69 1.86
C GLN A 83 4.36 -13.61 1.74
N ASN A 84 4.07 -12.39 2.15
CA ASN A 84 4.98 -11.24 2.05
C ASN A 84 5.02 -10.42 3.36
N PRO A 85 5.50 -11.02 4.47
CA PRO A 85 5.42 -10.39 5.79
C PRO A 85 6.28 -9.13 5.95
N ASP A 86 7.30 -8.94 5.12
CA ASP A 86 8.22 -7.80 5.18
C ASP A 86 7.91 -6.68 4.21
N VAL A 87 6.82 -6.79 3.46
CA VAL A 87 6.39 -5.82 2.46
C VAL A 87 6.23 -4.41 3.01
N ILE A 88 6.58 -3.42 2.18
CA ILE A 88 6.27 -2.00 2.41
C ILE A 88 5.02 -1.65 1.61
N ILE A 89 3.98 -1.20 2.28
CA ILE A 89 2.68 -0.90 1.65
C ILE A 89 2.43 0.60 1.70
N THR A 90 2.08 1.20 0.55
CA THR A 90 1.59 2.56 0.50
C THR A 90 0.09 2.59 0.22
N SER A 91 -0.65 3.51 0.85
CA SER A 91 -2.07 3.71 0.60
C SER A 91 -2.47 5.18 0.76
N ASP A 92 -3.42 5.63 -0.06
CA ASP A 92 -4.00 6.96 0.11
C ASP A 92 -5.04 7.00 1.22
N GLU A 93 -5.08 8.12 1.95
CA GLU A 93 -6.13 8.43 2.92
C GLU A 93 -7.37 8.96 2.18
N LEU A 94 -8.22 8.06 1.69
CA LEU A 94 -9.43 8.42 0.91
C LEU A 94 -10.49 9.14 1.75
N GLY A 95 -10.40 9.04 3.06
CA GLY A 95 -11.35 9.60 4.02
C GLY A 95 -11.33 11.11 4.17
N CYS A 96 -10.27 11.78 3.72
CA CYS A 96 -10.01 13.21 3.99
C CYS A 96 -10.64 14.18 2.98
N GLY A 97 -11.53 13.72 2.11
CA GLY A 97 -12.17 14.55 1.07
C GLY A 97 -13.70 14.62 1.19
N ILE A 98 -14.32 15.18 0.15
CA ILE A 98 -15.78 15.24 -0.01
C ILE A 98 -16.37 13.83 -0.02
N VAL A 99 -17.54 13.66 0.59
CA VAL A 99 -18.25 12.38 0.55
C VAL A 99 -18.63 12.06 -0.89
N PRO A 100 -18.21 10.91 -1.45
CA PRO A 100 -18.53 10.54 -2.82
C PRO A 100 -20.04 10.41 -3.04
N PHE A 101 -20.51 10.87 -4.20
CA PHE A 101 -21.91 10.70 -4.59
C PHE A 101 -22.22 9.24 -4.96
N ASP A 102 -21.28 8.56 -5.63
CA ASP A 102 -21.42 7.17 -6.02
C ASP A 102 -21.35 6.23 -4.82
N PRO A 103 -22.32 5.32 -4.62
CA PRO A 103 -22.28 4.30 -3.59
C PRO A 103 -21.03 3.40 -3.64
N ALA A 104 -20.56 3.05 -4.83
CA ALA A 104 -19.37 2.21 -5.01
C ALA A 104 -18.09 2.92 -4.53
N ASP A 105 -17.97 4.22 -4.76
CA ASP A 105 -16.85 5.00 -4.25
C ASP A 105 -16.92 5.20 -2.72
N ARG A 106 -18.13 5.25 -2.14
CA ARG A 106 -18.29 5.26 -0.67
C ARG A 106 -17.87 3.93 -0.06
N GLU A 107 -18.27 2.81 -0.66
CA GLU A 107 -17.84 1.47 -0.23
C GLU A 107 -16.33 1.33 -0.32
N TRP A 108 -15.73 1.70 -1.44
CA TRP A 108 -14.28 1.69 -1.62
C TRP A 108 -13.53 2.48 -0.54
N ARG A 109 -14.01 3.69 -0.24
CA ARG A 109 -13.48 4.54 0.82
C ARG A 109 -13.55 3.86 2.19
N GLU A 110 -14.71 3.29 2.53
CA GLU A 110 -14.93 2.60 3.80
C GLU A 110 -14.05 1.36 3.94
N VAL A 111 -14.02 0.50 2.92
CA VAL A 111 -13.23 -0.74 2.91
C VAL A 111 -11.74 -0.42 2.96
N SER A 112 -11.26 0.58 2.22
CA SER A 112 -9.85 1.02 2.27
C SER A 112 -9.47 1.54 3.66
N GLY A 113 -10.35 2.28 4.33
CA GLY A 113 -10.13 2.73 5.69
C GLY A 113 -10.03 1.57 6.69
N ARG A 114 -10.94 0.59 6.60
CA ARG A 114 -10.90 -0.63 7.44
C ARG A 114 -9.63 -1.45 7.19
N ALA A 115 -9.23 -1.60 5.93
CA ALA A 115 -7.99 -2.27 5.55
C ALA A 115 -6.76 -1.60 6.19
N SER A 116 -6.69 -0.26 6.12
CA SER A 116 -5.61 0.52 6.73
C SER A 116 -5.56 0.33 8.25
N VAL A 117 -6.70 0.32 8.95
CA VAL A 117 -6.77 0.04 10.39
C VAL A 117 -6.27 -1.35 10.72
N ARG A 118 -6.67 -2.37 9.93
CA ARG A 118 -6.23 -3.76 10.12
C ARG A 118 -4.72 -3.89 9.91
N LEU A 119 -4.20 -3.33 8.81
CA LEU A 119 -2.77 -3.37 8.50
C LEU A 119 -1.93 -2.61 9.52
N ALA A 120 -2.38 -1.45 10.00
CA ALA A 120 -1.67 -0.69 11.03
C ALA A 120 -1.48 -1.48 12.33
N ARG A 121 -2.47 -2.33 12.69
CA ARG A 121 -2.37 -3.18 13.89
C ARG A 121 -1.27 -4.23 13.79
N ILE A 122 -1.09 -4.84 12.61
CA ILE A 122 -0.12 -5.92 12.38
C ILE A 122 1.24 -5.43 11.88
N SER A 123 1.31 -4.21 11.32
CA SER A 123 2.56 -3.62 10.85
C SER A 123 3.53 -3.35 12.00
N ARG A 124 4.82 -3.58 11.74
CA ARG A 124 5.92 -3.24 12.65
C ARG A 124 6.04 -1.72 12.82
N GLU A 125 5.88 -1.00 11.73
CA GLU A 125 5.98 0.46 11.67
C GLU A 125 4.85 1.02 10.83
N VAL A 126 4.35 2.19 11.21
CA VAL A 126 3.35 2.95 10.47
C VAL A 126 3.82 4.40 10.33
N TYR A 127 3.84 4.89 9.10
CA TYR A 127 4.21 6.26 8.79
C TYR A 127 3.04 7.02 8.17
N ARG A 128 2.90 8.29 8.52
CA ARG A 128 2.02 9.22 7.84
C ARG A 128 2.83 10.25 7.07
N MET A 129 2.52 10.42 5.78
CA MET A 129 3.17 11.38 4.90
C MET A 129 2.37 12.66 4.80
N VAL A 130 3.03 13.79 5.03
CA VAL A 130 2.46 15.12 4.82
C VAL A 130 3.53 15.99 4.15
N CYS A 131 3.24 16.52 2.96
CA CYS A 131 4.16 17.40 2.22
C CYS A 131 5.58 16.81 2.04
N GLY A 132 5.69 15.53 1.77
CA GLY A 132 6.97 14.83 1.60
C GLY A 132 7.68 14.47 2.91
N ILE A 133 7.11 14.82 4.06
CA ILE A 133 7.70 14.54 5.37
C ILE A 133 7.02 13.33 5.98
N ALA A 134 7.81 12.30 6.32
CA ALA A 134 7.34 11.11 7.00
C ALA A 134 7.31 11.32 8.51
N THR A 135 6.18 11.05 9.13
CA THR A 135 6.04 10.99 10.59
C THR A 135 5.71 9.57 10.99
N GLN A 136 6.57 8.96 11.79
CA GLN A 136 6.28 7.64 12.36
C GLN A 136 5.21 7.79 13.45
N ILE A 137 4.12 7.04 13.31
CA ILE A 137 2.98 7.05 14.25
C ILE A 137 2.82 5.72 15.00
N LYS A 138 3.59 4.74 14.59
CA LYS A 138 3.77 3.45 15.30
C LYS A 138 5.19 2.92 15.14
#